data_6a1cad201d6528d4bfcb4221ec02e123
#
_entry.id   6a1cad201d6528d4bfcb4221ec02e123
#
_cell.length_a   1.000
_cell.length_b   1.000
_cell.length_c   1.000
_cell.angle_alpha   90.00
_cell.angle_beta   90.00
_cell.angle_gamma   90.00
#
_symmetry.space_group_name_H-M   'P 1'
#
loop_
_entity.id
_entity.type
_entity.pdbx_description
1 polymer ?
#
loop_
_entity_poly.entity_id
_entity_poly.type
_entity_poly.pdbx_seq_one_letter_code
_entity_poly.pdbx_strand_id
1 'polypeptide(L)'
;VEVAVAGGERAPNLLALFAERGITVKPVTLDEAGARRAIAAGDQRTVVVVPQDLPARLAAGQPADISLYFDRSSEMGSSASSRVRDAVDDYGRRIAQSRLLLRGVDPTLLRPVVVKGVDVSTPKARAVLALGTLTFFVILAMLTGGLYLAIDSTAGERERGSLEALLTTPLPRAHLLYGKILATTAYMLISLVVTLFALSLALQFTRLESWGMSIDLSPQAVLAMVLFTAPLGLAGAGLMTIVASFTRSFREAQTYLSFVLLVPTLPLALVNMLDLKPTVLTMATPSLSQHFLMTRVLRGEWPQAWEILLSVGATLALGLLLAWIAGRLYEREEILGERTGRTPARLQTARVPGSRARAAANSWPQRPTSRAAKARASTS
;
A
#
# COMPACT_ATOMS: atom_id res chain seq x y z
N VAL A 1 14.73 2.72 22.65
CA VAL A 1 14.10 4.05 22.56
C VAL A 1 15.00 5.05 23.24
N GLU A 2 15.36 6.14 22.53
CA GLU A 2 16.22 7.21 23.08
C GLU A 2 15.36 8.27 23.77
N VAL A 3 15.73 8.64 25.01
CA VAL A 3 14.99 9.59 25.85
C VAL A 3 15.98 10.57 26.50
N ALA A 4 15.70 11.86 26.39
CA ALA A 4 16.48 12.89 27.07
C ALA A 4 16.10 12.94 28.56
N VAL A 5 17.08 12.93 29.45
CA VAL A 5 16.87 12.96 30.90
C VAL A 5 17.64 14.12 31.52
N ALA A 6 16.94 15.03 32.18
CA ALA A 6 17.49 16.12 32.94
C ALA A 6 17.51 15.75 34.42
N GLY A 7 18.65 15.92 35.11
CA GLY A 7 18.79 15.60 36.53
C GLY A 7 18.87 14.10 36.82
N GLY A 8 19.27 13.28 35.87
CA GLY A 8 19.35 11.82 36.02
C GLY A 8 20.29 11.36 37.15
N GLU A 9 21.35 12.16 37.48
CA GLU A 9 22.27 11.93 38.59
C GLU A 9 21.57 11.82 39.96
N ARG A 10 20.36 12.37 40.07
CA ARG A 10 19.57 12.35 41.32
C ARG A 10 18.77 11.06 41.51
N ALA A 11 18.67 10.24 40.45
CA ALA A 11 17.96 9.00 40.46
C ALA A 11 18.71 7.87 39.72
N PRO A 12 19.91 7.46 40.22
CA PRO A 12 20.75 6.47 39.53
C PRO A 12 20.03 5.12 39.34
N ASN A 13 19.22 4.72 40.32
CA ASN A 13 18.43 3.47 40.22
C ASN A 13 17.32 3.55 39.15
N LEU A 14 16.77 4.73 38.86
CA LEU A 14 15.85 4.92 37.76
C LEU A 14 16.56 4.80 36.41
N LEU A 15 17.77 5.35 36.30
CA LEU A 15 18.58 5.22 35.08
C LEU A 15 18.97 3.76 34.82
N ALA A 16 19.32 3.01 35.87
CA ALA A 16 19.57 1.58 35.75
C ALA A 16 18.35 0.83 35.27
N LEU A 17 17.16 1.15 35.79
CA LEU A 17 15.89 0.56 35.33
C LEU A 17 15.55 0.91 33.89
N PHE A 18 15.87 2.14 33.43
CA PHE A 18 15.72 2.52 32.03
C PHE A 18 16.62 1.66 31.13
N ALA A 19 17.87 1.43 31.52
CA ALA A 19 18.79 0.56 30.79
C ALA A 19 18.29 -0.90 30.74
N GLU A 20 17.80 -1.45 31.87
CA GLU A 20 17.17 -2.79 31.90
C GLU A 20 16.02 -2.94 30.92
N ARG A 21 15.26 -1.85 30.68
CA ARG A 21 14.11 -1.84 29.76
C ARG A 21 14.43 -1.44 28.33
N GLY A 22 15.71 -1.31 27.99
CA GLY A 22 16.14 -0.94 26.64
C GLY A 22 15.83 0.51 26.28
N ILE A 23 15.74 1.41 27.31
CA ILE A 23 15.60 2.85 27.13
C ILE A 23 16.99 3.46 27.18
N THR A 24 17.46 4.01 26.06
CA THR A 24 18.76 4.70 25.99
C THR A 24 18.60 6.12 26.53
N VAL A 25 19.36 6.45 27.55
CA VAL A 25 19.31 7.75 28.22
C VAL A 25 20.31 8.71 27.59
N LYS A 26 19.85 9.89 27.19
CA LYS A 26 20.71 11.00 26.77
C LYS A 26 20.68 12.07 27.88
N PRO A 27 21.77 12.30 28.60
CA PRO A 27 21.81 13.33 29.63
C PRO A 27 21.69 14.72 29.00
N VAL A 28 20.80 15.53 29.58
CA VAL A 28 20.58 16.93 29.16
C VAL A 28 20.47 17.82 30.38
N THR A 29 20.92 19.09 30.24
CA THR A 29 20.81 20.11 31.30
C THR A 29 19.66 21.06 30.93
N LEU A 30 18.42 20.61 31.12
CA LEU A 30 17.23 21.39 30.85
C LEU A 30 16.40 21.55 32.14
N ASP A 31 15.87 22.74 32.34
CA ASP A 31 14.78 22.96 33.29
C ASP A 31 13.42 22.65 32.64
N GLU A 32 12.36 22.75 33.41
CA GLU A 32 11.00 22.47 32.87
C GLU A 32 10.62 23.38 31.69
N ALA A 33 11.01 24.66 31.72
CA ALA A 33 10.76 25.61 30.65
C ALA A 33 11.59 25.27 29.40
N GLY A 34 12.84 24.83 29.60
CA GLY A 34 13.72 24.34 28.54
C GLY A 34 13.20 23.05 27.90
N ALA A 35 12.70 22.11 28.70
CA ALA A 35 12.10 20.87 28.22
C ALA A 35 10.87 21.14 27.31
N ARG A 36 9.98 22.06 27.71
CA ARG A 36 8.83 22.48 26.90
C ARG A 36 9.25 23.12 25.58
N ARG A 37 10.28 23.99 25.61
CA ARG A 37 10.79 24.64 24.39
C ARG A 37 11.46 23.66 23.46
N ALA A 38 12.24 22.71 23.96
CA ALA A 38 12.91 21.68 23.16
C ALA A 38 11.91 20.74 22.47
N ILE A 39 10.80 20.39 23.14
CA ILE A 39 9.71 19.62 22.53
C ILE A 39 8.99 20.44 21.46
N ALA A 40 8.65 21.70 21.76
CA ALA A 40 7.94 22.56 20.82
C ALA A 40 8.77 22.91 19.56
N ALA A 41 10.11 22.99 19.71
CA ALA A 41 11.04 23.19 18.59
C ALA A 41 11.31 21.90 17.79
N GLY A 42 10.88 20.73 18.28
CA GLY A 42 11.15 19.43 17.65
C GLY A 42 12.57 18.89 17.88
N ASP A 43 13.37 19.55 18.74
CA ASP A 43 14.75 19.13 19.05
C ASP A 43 14.78 17.83 19.85
N GLN A 44 13.78 17.63 20.70
CA GLN A 44 13.58 16.42 21.50
C GLN A 44 12.15 15.91 21.35
N ARG A 45 11.96 14.60 21.36
CA ARG A 45 10.63 13.97 21.27
C ARG A 45 10.03 13.65 22.62
N THR A 46 10.91 13.34 23.59
CA THR A 46 10.52 12.98 24.96
C THR A 46 11.61 13.43 25.90
N VAL A 47 11.25 14.16 26.95
CA VAL A 47 12.17 14.65 27.99
C VAL A 47 11.62 14.28 29.35
N VAL A 48 12.46 13.66 30.16
CA VAL A 48 12.19 13.38 31.59
C VAL A 48 12.94 14.39 32.42
N VAL A 49 12.25 15.09 33.32
CA VAL A 49 12.87 16.02 34.26
C VAL A 49 12.76 15.46 35.68
N VAL A 50 13.89 15.16 36.28
CA VAL A 50 13.99 14.69 37.66
C VAL A 50 14.23 15.91 38.58
N PRO A 51 13.28 16.21 39.49
CA PRO A 51 13.37 17.39 40.34
C PRO A 51 14.54 17.30 41.35
N GLN A 52 14.99 18.47 41.81
CA GLN A 52 16.14 18.53 42.72
C GLN A 52 15.85 17.96 44.11
N ASP A 53 14.62 18.04 44.54
CA ASP A 53 14.14 17.58 45.86
C ASP A 53 13.75 16.07 45.89
N LEU A 54 13.85 15.36 44.75
CA LEU A 54 13.49 13.94 44.66
C LEU A 54 14.18 13.08 45.76
N PRO A 55 15.50 13.14 45.96
CA PRO A 55 16.15 12.31 46.99
C PRO A 55 15.66 12.64 48.39
N ALA A 56 15.49 13.93 48.72
CA ALA A 56 15.03 14.39 50.03
C ALA A 56 13.60 13.94 50.32
N ARG A 57 12.67 14.08 49.35
CA ARG A 57 11.29 13.60 49.49
C ARG A 57 11.24 12.10 49.63
N LEU A 58 11.99 11.36 48.82
CA LEU A 58 12.06 9.92 48.93
C LEU A 58 12.59 9.47 50.30
N ALA A 59 13.62 10.14 50.85
CA ALA A 59 14.14 9.85 52.17
C ALA A 59 13.10 10.15 53.29
N ALA A 60 12.35 11.24 53.13
CA ALA A 60 11.30 11.64 54.06
C ALA A 60 10.01 10.77 53.96
N GLY A 61 9.97 9.80 53.05
CA GLY A 61 8.79 8.98 52.83
C GLY A 61 7.65 9.67 52.09
N GLN A 62 7.89 10.87 51.56
CA GLN A 62 6.92 11.67 50.84
C GLN A 62 6.82 11.27 49.35
N PRO A 63 5.66 11.49 48.68
CA PRO A 63 5.56 11.35 47.25
C PRO A 63 6.42 12.40 46.54
N ALA A 64 7.02 12.04 45.42
CA ALA A 64 7.77 12.93 44.56
C ALA A 64 7.35 12.76 43.12
N ASP A 65 7.22 13.89 42.41
CA ASP A 65 6.74 13.92 41.04
C ASP A 65 7.92 13.97 40.06
N ILE A 66 7.90 13.11 39.04
CA ILE A 66 8.85 13.16 37.93
C ILE A 66 8.07 13.67 36.71
N SER A 67 8.53 14.77 36.14
CA SER A 67 7.83 15.41 35.02
C SER A 67 8.26 14.75 33.69
N LEU A 68 7.27 14.32 32.91
CA LEU A 68 7.47 13.74 31.59
C LEU A 68 6.87 14.68 30.54
N TYR A 69 7.73 15.25 29.70
CA TYR A 69 7.36 16.11 28.57
C TYR A 69 7.47 15.31 27.28
N PHE A 70 6.42 15.31 26.44
CA PHE A 70 6.41 14.58 25.18
C PHE A 70 5.45 15.22 24.17
N ASP A 71 5.71 15.00 22.89
CA ASP A 71 4.81 15.40 21.82
C ASP A 71 3.83 14.26 21.51
N ARG A 72 2.54 14.50 21.78
CA ARG A 72 1.46 13.54 21.57
C ARG A 72 1.07 13.39 20.09
N SER A 73 1.43 14.35 19.24
CA SER A 73 1.16 14.30 17.81
C SER A 73 2.12 13.38 17.06
N SER A 74 3.26 13.03 17.68
CA SER A 74 4.27 12.12 17.15
C SER A 74 4.04 10.70 17.66
N GLU A 75 3.89 9.73 16.75
CA GLU A 75 3.72 8.30 17.08
C GLU A 75 4.93 7.76 17.87
N MET A 76 6.14 8.17 17.51
CA MET A 76 7.36 7.81 18.25
C MET A 76 7.43 8.49 19.62
N GLY A 77 6.95 9.73 19.75
CA GLY A 77 6.89 10.44 21.03
C GLY A 77 5.86 9.79 21.96
N SER A 78 4.73 9.36 21.43
CA SER A 78 3.68 8.65 22.18
C SER A 78 4.17 7.28 22.69
N SER A 79 4.80 6.47 21.83
CA SER A 79 5.33 5.15 22.23
C SER A 79 6.49 5.24 23.23
N ALA A 80 7.38 6.22 23.06
CA ALA A 80 8.47 6.50 24.01
C ALA A 80 7.92 6.93 25.38
N SER A 81 6.93 7.82 25.40
CA SER A 81 6.32 8.31 26.63
C SER A 81 5.64 7.20 27.44
N SER A 82 4.94 6.26 26.76
CA SER A 82 4.33 5.12 27.42
C SER A 82 5.36 4.22 28.09
N ARG A 83 6.45 3.89 27.41
CA ARG A 83 7.53 3.07 27.98
C ARG A 83 8.21 3.73 29.18
N VAL A 84 8.44 5.04 29.08
CA VAL A 84 9.00 5.82 30.20
C VAL A 84 8.06 5.85 31.38
N ARG A 85 6.76 6.08 31.16
CA ARG A 85 5.75 6.07 32.21
C ARG A 85 5.71 4.72 32.93
N ASP A 86 5.65 3.63 32.17
CA ASP A 86 5.65 2.28 32.74
C ASP A 86 6.92 2.00 33.58
N ALA A 87 8.08 2.51 33.14
CA ALA A 87 9.31 2.35 33.86
C ALA A 87 9.35 3.21 35.16
N VAL A 88 8.84 4.44 35.12
CA VAL A 88 8.73 5.32 36.31
C VAL A 88 7.71 4.74 37.32
N ASP A 89 6.59 4.23 36.85
CA ASP A 89 5.59 3.57 37.69
C ASP A 89 6.14 2.30 38.36
N ASP A 90 6.96 1.53 37.63
CA ASP A 90 7.63 0.36 38.21
C ASP A 90 8.69 0.74 39.24
N TYR A 91 9.43 1.82 38.99
CA TYR A 91 10.36 2.38 39.97
C TYR A 91 9.65 2.79 41.27
N GLY A 92 8.52 3.51 41.13
CA GLY A 92 7.68 3.85 42.26
C GLY A 92 7.17 2.63 43.05
N ARG A 93 6.73 1.60 42.33
CA ARG A 93 6.30 0.33 42.93
C ARG A 93 7.41 -0.39 43.69
N ARG A 94 8.64 -0.47 43.12
CA ARG A 94 9.80 -1.09 43.80
C ARG A 94 10.15 -0.37 45.09
N ILE A 95 10.14 0.97 45.11
CA ILE A 95 10.37 1.76 46.32
C ILE A 95 9.26 1.50 47.35
N ALA A 96 8.01 1.51 46.94
CA ALA A 96 6.89 1.26 47.85
C ALA A 96 6.98 -0.14 48.48
N GLN A 97 7.29 -1.17 47.70
CA GLN A 97 7.49 -2.53 48.17
C GLN A 97 8.63 -2.63 49.21
N SER A 98 9.76 -2.01 48.91
CA SER A 98 10.92 -1.98 49.83
C SER A 98 10.56 -1.29 51.14
N ARG A 99 9.81 -0.19 51.12
CA ARG A 99 9.33 0.51 52.31
C ARG A 99 8.38 -0.29 53.17
N LEU A 100 7.46 -1.06 52.53
CA LEU A 100 6.53 -1.96 53.25
C LEU A 100 7.28 -3.10 53.94
N LEU A 101 8.22 -3.73 53.23
CA LEU A 101 9.06 -4.80 53.81
C LEU A 101 9.83 -4.31 55.02
N LEU A 102 10.45 -3.11 54.99
CA LEU A 102 11.16 -2.52 56.12
C LEU A 102 10.25 -2.20 57.31
N ARG A 103 8.96 -2.06 57.09
CA ARG A 103 7.94 -1.86 58.14
C ARG A 103 7.24 -3.17 58.59
N GLY A 104 7.71 -4.33 58.13
CA GLY A 104 7.09 -5.63 58.44
C GLY A 104 5.73 -5.84 57.77
N VAL A 105 5.38 -5.05 56.75
CA VAL A 105 4.12 -5.15 56.05
C VAL A 105 4.33 -5.90 54.74
N ASP A 106 3.47 -6.90 54.46
CA ASP A 106 3.60 -7.66 53.22
C ASP A 106 3.28 -6.78 51.98
N PRO A 107 4.20 -6.69 51.03
CA PRO A 107 4.00 -5.93 49.79
C PRO A 107 2.82 -6.39 48.93
N THR A 108 2.31 -7.61 49.15
CA THR A 108 1.13 -8.14 48.41
C THR A 108 -0.12 -7.32 48.68
N LEU A 109 -0.16 -6.58 49.80
CA LEU A 109 -1.24 -5.64 50.13
C LEU A 109 -1.39 -4.51 49.08
N LEU A 110 -0.32 -4.16 48.35
CA LEU A 110 -0.38 -3.20 47.24
C LEU A 110 -1.04 -3.76 45.96
N ARG A 111 -1.22 -5.09 45.92
CA ARG A 111 -1.82 -5.79 44.79
C ARG A 111 -2.85 -6.81 45.23
N PRO A 112 -3.98 -6.38 45.82
CA PRO A 112 -5.01 -7.26 46.34
C PRO A 112 -5.70 -8.09 45.23
N VAL A 113 -5.59 -7.61 43.98
CA VAL A 113 -6.10 -8.29 42.79
C VAL A 113 -5.01 -8.38 41.73
N VAL A 114 -4.72 -9.58 41.29
CA VAL A 114 -3.79 -9.86 40.19
C VAL A 114 -4.61 -10.37 39.01
N VAL A 115 -4.59 -9.62 37.93
CA VAL A 115 -5.18 -10.05 36.64
C VAL A 115 -4.24 -11.06 36.01
N LYS A 116 -4.64 -12.33 35.96
CA LYS A 116 -3.91 -13.34 35.19
C LYS A 116 -4.50 -13.40 33.79
N GLY A 117 -3.78 -12.83 32.84
CA GLY A 117 -4.10 -12.99 31.42
C GLY A 117 -3.85 -14.44 30.98
N VAL A 118 -4.87 -15.12 30.54
CA VAL A 118 -4.76 -16.46 29.95
C VAL A 118 -5.11 -16.30 28.47
N ASP A 119 -4.13 -16.49 27.60
CA ASP A 119 -4.36 -16.50 26.15
C ASP A 119 -4.99 -17.83 25.77
N VAL A 120 -6.28 -17.78 25.43
CA VAL A 120 -7.06 -18.93 24.95
C VAL A 120 -7.25 -18.92 23.44
N SER A 121 -6.51 -18.06 22.73
CA SER A 121 -6.59 -18.00 21.27
C SER A 121 -6.14 -19.32 20.64
N THR A 122 -6.93 -19.81 19.70
CA THR A 122 -6.56 -21.00 18.92
C THR A 122 -5.47 -20.64 17.90
N PRO A 123 -4.68 -21.64 17.43
CA PRO A 123 -3.71 -21.41 16.36
C PRO A 123 -4.33 -20.78 15.11
N LYS A 124 -5.58 -21.14 14.79
CA LYS A 124 -6.35 -20.57 13.69
C LYS A 124 -6.71 -19.10 13.92
N ALA A 125 -7.04 -18.72 15.14
CA ALA A 125 -7.38 -17.33 15.48
C ALA A 125 -6.15 -16.42 15.45
N ARG A 126 -4.99 -16.91 15.89
CA ARG A 126 -3.72 -16.14 15.79
C ARG A 126 -3.30 -15.86 14.36
N ALA A 127 -3.63 -16.78 13.45
CA ALA A 127 -3.34 -16.61 12.02
C ALA A 127 -4.16 -15.48 11.36
N VAL A 128 -5.23 -14.97 11.97
CA VAL A 128 -6.17 -14.03 11.31
C VAL A 128 -5.48 -12.79 10.75
N LEU A 129 -4.63 -12.13 11.52
CA LEU A 129 -3.93 -10.92 11.08
C LEU A 129 -2.94 -11.24 9.95
N ALA A 130 -2.18 -12.33 10.08
CA ALA A 130 -1.25 -12.76 9.05
C ALA A 130 -1.99 -13.15 7.77
N LEU A 131 -3.09 -13.88 7.86
CA LEU A 131 -3.91 -14.28 6.71
C LEU A 131 -4.57 -13.08 6.03
N GLY A 132 -5.04 -12.10 6.80
CA GLY A 132 -5.57 -10.85 6.25
C GLY A 132 -4.54 -10.10 5.42
N THR A 133 -3.31 -10.02 5.91
CA THR A 133 -2.20 -9.39 5.18
C THR A 133 -1.81 -10.22 3.94
N LEU A 134 -1.73 -11.54 4.06
CA LEU A 134 -1.41 -12.42 2.92
C LEU A 134 -2.44 -12.30 1.80
N THR A 135 -3.74 -12.37 2.12
CA THR A 135 -4.81 -12.26 1.11
C THR A 135 -4.85 -10.88 0.46
N PHE A 136 -4.53 -9.80 1.20
CA PHE A 136 -4.36 -8.47 0.64
C PHE A 136 -3.26 -8.47 -0.45
N PHE A 137 -2.07 -9.00 -0.15
CA PHE A 137 -0.98 -9.05 -1.11
C PHE A 137 -1.27 -9.97 -2.30
N VAL A 138 -1.98 -11.08 -2.11
CA VAL A 138 -2.38 -11.97 -3.21
C VAL A 138 -3.32 -11.26 -4.18
N ILE A 139 -4.34 -10.55 -3.67
CA ILE A 139 -5.27 -9.79 -4.51
C ILE A 139 -4.55 -8.62 -5.19
N LEU A 140 -3.67 -7.91 -4.47
CA LEU A 140 -2.87 -6.84 -5.06
C LEU A 140 -1.96 -7.34 -6.18
N ALA A 141 -1.27 -8.47 -5.97
CA ALA A 141 -0.41 -9.09 -6.98
C ALA A 141 -1.21 -9.52 -8.22
N MET A 142 -2.41 -10.09 -8.04
CA MET A 142 -3.30 -10.42 -9.15
C MET A 142 -3.66 -9.16 -9.97
N LEU A 143 -4.10 -8.11 -9.32
CA LEU A 143 -4.51 -6.87 -10.00
C LEU A 143 -3.33 -6.18 -10.69
N THR A 144 -2.17 -6.11 -10.05
CA THR A 144 -0.96 -5.52 -10.65
C THR A 144 -0.42 -6.35 -11.81
N GLY A 145 -0.61 -7.68 -11.79
CA GLY A 145 -0.24 -8.57 -12.89
C GLY A 145 -0.93 -8.22 -14.20
N GLY A 146 -2.19 -7.79 -14.18
CA GLY A 146 -2.92 -7.37 -15.38
C GLY A 146 -2.69 -5.91 -15.79
N LEU A 147 -2.15 -5.08 -14.90
CA LEU A 147 -2.01 -3.64 -15.10
C LEU A 147 -1.26 -3.28 -16.38
N TYR A 148 -0.08 -3.90 -16.57
CA TYR A 148 0.77 -3.64 -17.73
C TYR A 148 0.06 -4.00 -19.03
N LEU A 149 -0.59 -5.15 -19.09
CA LEU A 149 -1.30 -5.59 -20.29
C LEU A 149 -2.50 -4.71 -20.60
N ALA A 150 -3.25 -4.27 -19.59
CA ALA A 150 -4.34 -3.32 -19.76
C ALA A 150 -3.87 -2.00 -20.37
N ILE A 151 -2.73 -1.47 -19.90
CA ILE A 151 -2.15 -0.23 -20.44
C ILE A 151 -1.62 -0.45 -21.87
N ASP A 152 -0.81 -1.50 -22.06
CA ASP A 152 -0.12 -1.73 -23.32
C ASP A 152 -1.09 -2.01 -24.46
N SER A 153 -2.13 -2.79 -24.20
CA SER A 153 -3.15 -3.13 -25.20
C SER A 153 -4.16 -2.01 -25.49
N THR A 154 -4.12 -0.88 -24.76
CA THR A 154 -5.04 0.25 -24.96
C THR A 154 -4.29 1.54 -25.25
N ALA A 155 -3.78 2.23 -24.23
CA ALA A 155 -3.02 3.45 -24.37
C ALA A 155 -1.71 3.25 -25.14
N GLY A 156 -1.03 2.10 -24.94
CA GLY A 156 0.18 1.75 -25.65
C GLY A 156 -0.01 1.57 -27.15
N GLU A 157 -1.09 0.90 -27.59
CA GLU A 157 -1.41 0.77 -28.99
C GLU A 157 -1.77 2.12 -29.64
N ARG A 158 -2.44 2.99 -28.89
CA ARG A 158 -2.76 4.35 -29.35
C ARG A 158 -1.50 5.18 -29.52
N GLU A 159 -0.58 5.14 -28.55
CA GLU A 159 0.67 5.88 -28.61
C GLU A 159 1.57 5.45 -29.78
N ARG A 160 1.57 4.13 -30.10
CA ARG A 160 2.32 3.56 -31.22
C ARG A 160 1.63 3.69 -32.59
N GLY A 161 0.39 4.20 -32.64
CA GLY A 161 -0.38 4.30 -33.86
C GLY A 161 -0.87 2.95 -34.43
N SER A 162 -0.67 1.84 -33.71
CA SER A 162 -1.09 0.50 -34.16
C SER A 162 -2.61 0.28 -34.06
N LEU A 163 -3.31 1.13 -33.33
CA LEU A 163 -4.76 1.11 -33.22
C LEU A 163 -5.45 1.33 -34.59
N GLU A 164 -4.89 2.21 -35.44
CA GLU A 164 -5.46 2.49 -36.77
C GLU A 164 -5.47 1.25 -37.67
N ALA A 165 -4.37 0.49 -37.65
CA ALA A 165 -4.27 -0.77 -38.40
C ALA A 165 -5.30 -1.82 -37.91
N LEU A 166 -5.53 -1.90 -36.60
CA LEU A 166 -6.53 -2.79 -36.00
C LEU A 166 -7.96 -2.39 -36.42
N LEU A 167 -8.25 -1.11 -36.53
CA LEU A 167 -9.57 -0.60 -36.93
C LEU A 167 -9.90 -0.80 -38.42
N THR A 168 -8.93 -1.14 -39.28
CA THR A 168 -9.17 -1.53 -40.66
C THR A 168 -9.67 -2.96 -40.81
N THR A 169 -9.62 -3.77 -39.73
CA THR A 169 -10.14 -5.15 -39.75
C THR A 169 -11.69 -5.17 -39.81
N PRO A 170 -12.31 -6.14 -40.47
CA PRO A 170 -13.80 -6.23 -40.58
C PRO A 170 -14.45 -6.74 -39.29
N LEU A 171 -13.85 -6.56 -38.13
CA LEU A 171 -14.38 -6.98 -36.85
C LEU A 171 -15.09 -5.82 -36.14
N PRO A 172 -16.20 -6.09 -35.44
CA PRO A 172 -16.84 -5.10 -34.59
C PRO A 172 -15.86 -4.61 -33.50
N ARG A 173 -15.76 -3.31 -33.30
CA ARG A 173 -14.82 -2.66 -32.37
C ARG A 173 -14.99 -3.20 -30.94
N ALA A 174 -16.22 -3.45 -30.51
CA ALA A 174 -16.53 -4.04 -29.21
C ALA A 174 -15.88 -5.42 -29.01
N HIS A 175 -15.81 -6.26 -30.05
CA HIS A 175 -15.20 -7.59 -29.97
C HIS A 175 -13.68 -7.52 -29.74
N LEU A 176 -13.01 -6.55 -30.36
CA LEU A 176 -11.59 -6.30 -30.12
C LEU A 176 -11.34 -5.93 -28.64
N LEU A 177 -12.21 -5.09 -28.08
CA LEU A 177 -12.09 -4.69 -26.68
C LEU A 177 -12.38 -5.84 -25.72
N TYR A 178 -13.41 -6.66 -25.99
CA TYR A 178 -13.68 -7.86 -25.18
C TYR A 178 -12.51 -8.84 -25.20
N GLY A 179 -11.85 -8.99 -26.37
CA GLY A 179 -10.62 -9.77 -26.47
C GLY A 179 -9.51 -9.25 -25.56
N LYS A 180 -9.31 -7.93 -25.49
CA LYS A 180 -8.33 -7.29 -24.61
C LYS A 180 -8.67 -7.48 -23.13
N ILE A 181 -9.96 -7.31 -22.76
CA ILE A 181 -10.43 -7.55 -21.39
C ILE A 181 -10.20 -9.01 -20.98
N LEU A 182 -10.53 -9.96 -21.85
CA LEU A 182 -10.33 -11.39 -21.59
C LEU A 182 -8.85 -11.74 -21.47
N ALA A 183 -8.00 -11.19 -22.34
CA ALA A 183 -6.54 -11.39 -22.26
C ALA A 183 -5.97 -10.83 -20.95
N THR A 184 -6.40 -9.63 -20.56
CA THR A 184 -6.01 -9.02 -19.29
C THR A 184 -6.49 -9.85 -18.09
N THR A 185 -7.74 -10.34 -18.13
CA THR A 185 -8.28 -11.24 -17.11
C THR A 185 -7.47 -12.52 -17.01
N ALA A 186 -7.16 -13.15 -18.15
CA ALA A 186 -6.33 -14.36 -18.15
C ALA A 186 -4.95 -14.11 -17.54
N TYR A 187 -4.33 -12.98 -17.84
CA TYR A 187 -3.04 -12.60 -17.30
C TYR A 187 -3.11 -12.37 -15.78
N MET A 188 -4.18 -11.73 -15.29
CA MET A 188 -4.46 -11.59 -13.86
C MET A 188 -4.62 -12.94 -13.16
N LEU A 189 -5.31 -13.90 -13.79
CA LEU A 189 -5.50 -15.25 -13.24
C LEU A 189 -4.17 -16.03 -13.22
N ILE A 190 -3.35 -15.90 -14.26
CA ILE A 190 -2.00 -16.47 -14.25
C ILE A 190 -1.17 -15.89 -13.10
N SER A 191 -1.19 -14.56 -12.93
CA SER A 191 -0.51 -13.89 -11.81
C SER A 191 -1.01 -14.38 -10.46
N LEU A 192 -2.33 -14.58 -10.30
CA LEU A 192 -2.93 -15.16 -9.09
C LEU A 192 -2.39 -16.57 -8.81
N VAL A 193 -2.40 -17.45 -9.82
CA VAL A 193 -1.93 -18.84 -9.68
C VAL A 193 -0.44 -18.86 -9.32
N VAL A 194 0.38 -18.07 -10.01
CA VAL A 194 1.83 -17.97 -9.74
C VAL A 194 2.07 -17.46 -8.31
N THR A 195 1.32 -16.44 -7.88
CA THR A 195 1.45 -15.88 -6.52
C THR A 195 1.04 -16.90 -5.45
N LEU A 196 -0.08 -17.62 -5.64
CA LEU A 196 -0.52 -18.67 -4.72
C LEU A 196 0.47 -19.84 -4.67
N PHE A 197 1.03 -20.22 -5.81
CA PHE A 197 2.06 -21.25 -5.87
C PHE A 197 3.34 -20.80 -5.15
N ALA A 198 3.82 -19.60 -5.42
CA ALA A 198 4.99 -19.04 -4.74
C ALA A 198 4.76 -18.92 -3.21
N LEU A 199 3.57 -18.51 -2.80
CA LEU A 199 3.17 -18.44 -1.39
C LEU A 199 3.17 -19.85 -0.77
N SER A 200 2.57 -20.83 -1.44
CA SER A 200 2.58 -22.23 -0.99
C SER A 200 3.99 -22.76 -0.78
N LEU A 201 4.88 -22.48 -1.74
CA LEU A 201 6.28 -22.87 -1.63
C LEU A 201 7.00 -22.15 -0.48
N ALA A 202 6.81 -20.85 -0.34
CA ALA A 202 7.45 -20.07 0.73
C ALA A 202 7.02 -20.54 2.13
N LEU A 203 5.73 -20.87 2.30
CA LEU A 203 5.20 -21.33 3.57
C LEU A 203 5.66 -22.74 3.97
N GLN A 204 6.05 -23.58 3.01
CA GLN A 204 6.66 -24.88 3.31
C GLN A 204 8.03 -24.77 3.99
N PHE A 205 8.77 -23.68 3.72
CA PHE A 205 10.07 -23.43 4.37
C PHE A 205 9.92 -22.73 5.72
N THR A 206 8.73 -22.18 6.03
CA THR A 206 8.47 -21.49 7.29
C THR A 206 7.79 -22.44 8.26
N ARG A 207 8.37 -22.63 9.45
CA ARG A 207 7.76 -23.45 10.52
C ARG A 207 6.64 -22.67 11.21
N LEU A 208 5.52 -22.47 10.52
CA LEU A 208 4.35 -21.74 11.03
C LEU A 208 3.74 -22.38 12.28
N GLU A 209 3.87 -23.71 12.40
CA GLU A 209 3.44 -24.48 13.57
C GLU A 209 4.17 -24.02 14.86
N SER A 210 5.45 -23.63 14.76
CA SER A 210 6.18 -23.11 15.92
C SER A 210 5.63 -21.77 16.43
N TRP A 211 4.90 -21.05 15.59
CA TRP A 211 4.19 -19.79 15.95
C TRP A 211 2.74 -20.05 16.32
N GLY A 212 2.33 -21.31 16.37
CA GLY A 212 0.96 -21.70 16.68
C GLY A 212 -0.04 -21.33 15.59
N MET A 213 0.39 -21.25 14.32
CA MET A 213 -0.47 -20.94 13.18
C MET A 213 -0.59 -22.16 12.28
N SER A 214 -1.80 -22.43 11.77
CA SER A 214 -2.06 -23.44 10.74
C SER A 214 -2.71 -22.76 9.54
N ILE A 215 -2.14 -22.96 8.35
CA ILE A 215 -2.63 -22.41 7.08
C ILE A 215 -2.86 -23.58 6.12
N ASP A 216 -4.06 -23.66 5.56
CA ASP A 216 -4.40 -24.68 4.55
C ASP A 216 -4.10 -24.18 3.15
N LEU A 217 -3.10 -24.77 2.52
CA LEU A 217 -2.71 -24.57 1.12
C LEU A 217 -2.77 -25.87 0.33
N SER A 218 -3.73 -26.74 0.67
CA SER A 218 -4.03 -27.92 -0.13
C SER A 218 -4.36 -27.51 -1.57
N PRO A 219 -4.14 -28.41 -2.56
CA PRO A 219 -4.51 -28.12 -3.95
C PRO A 219 -5.99 -27.76 -4.12
N GLN A 220 -6.85 -28.31 -3.28
CA GLN A 220 -8.28 -27.97 -3.26
C GLN A 220 -8.52 -26.52 -2.77
N ALA A 221 -7.82 -26.10 -1.72
CA ALA A 221 -7.89 -24.75 -1.20
C ALA A 221 -7.39 -23.72 -2.24
N VAL A 222 -6.27 -24.01 -2.89
CA VAL A 222 -5.71 -23.16 -3.96
C VAL A 222 -6.69 -23.05 -5.13
N LEU A 223 -7.26 -24.17 -5.59
CA LEU A 223 -8.26 -24.15 -6.66
C LEU A 223 -9.50 -23.33 -6.27
N ALA A 224 -10.02 -23.51 -5.06
CA ALA A 224 -11.15 -22.74 -4.55
C ALA A 224 -10.85 -21.23 -4.52
N MET A 225 -9.67 -20.84 -4.03
CA MET A 225 -9.25 -19.44 -4.03
C MET A 225 -9.17 -18.84 -5.43
N VAL A 226 -8.65 -19.57 -6.41
CA VAL A 226 -8.63 -19.14 -7.82
C VAL A 226 -10.05 -18.95 -8.36
N LEU A 227 -10.95 -19.92 -8.13
CA LEU A 227 -12.33 -19.87 -8.62
C LEU A 227 -13.13 -18.71 -7.99
N PHE A 228 -12.97 -18.50 -6.67
CA PHE A 228 -13.70 -17.44 -5.97
C PHE A 228 -13.19 -16.04 -6.35
N THR A 229 -11.91 -15.94 -6.74
CA THR A 229 -11.27 -14.64 -7.07
C THR A 229 -11.34 -14.32 -8.56
N ALA A 230 -11.56 -15.32 -9.41
CA ALA A 230 -11.63 -15.13 -10.87
C ALA A 230 -12.60 -14.02 -11.34
N PRO A 231 -13.82 -13.85 -10.79
CA PRO A 231 -14.71 -12.76 -11.16
C PRO A 231 -14.13 -11.37 -10.88
N LEU A 232 -13.30 -11.24 -9.83
CA LEU A 232 -12.63 -9.98 -9.52
C LEU A 232 -11.59 -9.62 -10.60
N GLY A 233 -10.94 -10.62 -11.20
CA GLY A 233 -10.05 -10.41 -12.35
C GLY A 233 -10.78 -9.78 -13.52
N LEU A 234 -11.99 -10.27 -13.85
CA LEU A 234 -12.82 -9.70 -14.92
C LEU A 234 -13.25 -8.26 -14.60
N ALA A 235 -13.69 -8.00 -13.37
CA ALA A 235 -14.10 -6.68 -12.94
C ALA A 235 -12.90 -5.69 -12.96
N GLY A 236 -11.74 -6.13 -12.48
CA GLY A 236 -10.49 -5.36 -12.52
C GLY A 236 -10.03 -5.05 -13.94
N ALA A 237 -10.02 -6.05 -14.82
CA ALA A 237 -9.66 -5.90 -16.23
C ALA A 237 -10.61 -4.93 -16.94
N GLY A 238 -11.93 -5.06 -16.73
CA GLY A 238 -12.91 -4.14 -17.29
C GLY A 238 -12.71 -2.70 -16.84
N LEU A 239 -12.53 -2.50 -15.53
CA LEU A 239 -12.29 -1.17 -14.96
C LEU A 239 -10.99 -0.54 -15.49
N MET A 240 -9.89 -1.30 -15.50
CA MET A 240 -8.60 -0.82 -16.01
C MET A 240 -8.66 -0.49 -17.49
N THR A 241 -9.34 -1.31 -18.30
CA THR A 241 -9.50 -1.07 -19.73
C THR A 241 -10.33 0.18 -20.00
N ILE A 242 -11.40 0.43 -19.23
CA ILE A 242 -12.17 1.67 -19.32
C ILE A 242 -11.25 2.88 -19.10
N VAL A 243 -10.54 2.91 -17.98
CA VAL A 243 -9.70 4.06 -17.62
C VAL A 243 -8.55 4.25 -18.62
N ALA A 244 -7.86 3.17 -19.01
CA ALA A 244 -6.79 3.24 -20.00
C ALA A 244 -7.29 3.70 -21.39
N SER A 245 -8.56 3.47 -21.74
CA SER A 245 -9.13 3.93 -23.00
C SER A 245 -9.28 5.46 -23.08
N PHE A 246 -9.33 6.18 -21.95
CA PHE A 246 -9.40 7.64 -21.93
C PHE A 246 -8.02 8.33 -21.94
N THR A 247 -6.94 7.58 -21.76
CA THR A 247 -5.59 8.12 -21.69
C THR A 247 -4.95 8.20 -23.09
N ARG A 248 -4.01 9.14 -23.26
CA ARG A 248 -3.35 9.39 -24.54
C ARG A 248 -1.98 8.71 -24.66
N SER A 249 -1.35 8.42 -23.55
CA SER A 249 -0.01 7.83 -23.51
C SER A 249 0.09 6.73 -22.45
N PHE A 250 1.07 5.85 -22.62
CA PHE A 250 1.37 4.78 -21.66
C PHE A 250 1.63 5.33 -20.25
N ARG A 251 2.41 6.41 -20.14
CA ARG A 251 2.76 7.04 -18.86
C ARG A 251 1.54 7.63 -18.15
N GLU A 252 0.67 8.29 -18.90
CA GLU A 252 -0.57 8.83 -18.37
C GLU A 252 -1.49 7.70 -17.85
N ALA A 253 -1.65 6.64 -18.63
CA ALA A 253 -2.42 5.46 -18.22
C ALA A 253 -1.85 4.84 -16.94
N GLN A 254 -0.54 4.68 -16.84
CA GLN A 254 0.11 4.13 -15.65
C GLN A 254 -0.22 4.95 -14.39
N THR A 255 -0.19 6.27 -14.50
CA THR A 255 -0.52 7.17 -13.39
C THR A 255 -1.97 6.99 -12.93
N TYR A 256 -2.94 7.05 -13.86
CA TYR A 256 -4.35 6.91 -13.50
C TYR A 256 -4.68 5.51 -12.98
N LEU A 257 -4.12 4.47 -13.59
CA LEU A 257 -4.39 3.10 -13.15
C LEU A 257 -3.79 2.80 -11.78
N SER A 258 -2.70 3.45 -11.40
CA SER A 258 -2.18 3.35 -10.03
C SER A 258 -3.18 3.84 -8.99
N PHE A 259 -3.94 4.90 -9.28
CA PHE A 259 -5.05 5.35 -8.43
C PHE A 259 -6.26 4.41 -8.48
N VAL A 260 -6.56 3.84 -9.66
CA VAL A 260 -7.65 2.88 -9.83
C VAL A 260 -7.45 1.63 -8.97
N LEU A 261 -6.19 1.20 -8.78
CA LEU A 261 -5.85 0.08 -7.88
C LEU A 261 -6.27 0.33 -6.44
N LEU A 262 -6.36 1.58 -5.99
CA LEU A 262 -6.81 1.91 -4.63
C LEU A 262 -8.29 1.53 -4.41
N VAL A 263 -9.12 1.57 -5.45
CA VAL A 263 -10.54 1.27 -5.34
C VAL A 263 -10.80 -0.13 -4.77
N PRO A 264 -10.25 -1.23 -5.35
CA PRO A 264 -10.41 -2.56 -4.79
C PRO A 264 -9.50 -2.84 -3.59
N THR A 265 -8.38 -2.15 -3.40
CA THR A 265 -7.42 -2.45 -2.32
C THR A 265 -7.66 -1.69 -1.04
N LEU A 266 -8.26 -0.49 -1.10
CA LEU A 266 -8.57 0.31 0.09
C LEU A 266 -9.51 -0.40 1.08
N PRO A 267 -10.64 -1.03 0.66
CA PRO A 267 -11.49 -1.80 1.57
C PRO A 267 -10.73 -2.93 2.27
N LEU A 268 -9.79 -3.59 1.57
CA LEU A 268 -8.98 -4.67 2.13
C LEU A 268 -8.02 -4.17 3.21
N ALA A 269 -7.40 -3.00 3.01
CA ALA A 269 -6.53 -2.40 4.00
C ALA A 269 -7.29 -2.04 5.30
N LEU A 270 -8.56 -1.63 5.16
CA LEU A 270 -9.40 -1.23 6.28
C LEU A 270 -10.02 -2.41 7.05
N VAL A 271 -10.11 -3.61 6.46
CA VAL A 271 -10.73 -4.79 7.11
C VAL A 271 -10.14 -5.06 8.48
N ASN A 272 -8.82 -5.12 8.56
CA ASN A 272 -8.12 -5.44 9.81
C ASN A 272 -8.19 -4.30 10.84
N MET A 273 -8.34 -3.05 10.36
CA MET A 273 -8.41 -1.87 11.21
C MET A 273 -9.82 -1.70 11.82
N LEU A 274 -10.86 -2.03 11.06
CA LEU A 274 -12.26 -1.81 11.44
C LEU A 274 -12.96 -3.06 11.96
N ASP A 275 -12.25 -4.19 12.10
CA ASP A 275 -12.81 -5.50 12.51
C ASP A 275 -14.10 -5.84 11.74
N LEU A 276 -14.08 -5.67 10.43
CA LEU A 276 -15.24 -5.89 9.58
C LEU A 276 -15.61 -7.37 9.56
N LYS A 277 -16.90 -7.64 9.84
CA LYS A 277 -17.44 -9.01 9.84
C LYS A 277 -18.11 -9.34 8.50
N PRO A 278 -18.14 -10.62 8.11
CA PRO A 278 -18.89 -11.06 6.94
C PRO A 278 -20.38 -10.82 7.15
N THR A 279 -20.94 -9.88 6.44
CA THR A 279 -22.37 -9.55 6.37
C THR A 279 -22.82 -9.60 4.90
N VAL A 280 -24.12 -9.55 4.64
CA VAL A 280 -24.64 -9.51 3.27
C VAL A 280 -24.02 -8.36 2.47
N LEU A 281 -23.87 -7.19 3.07
CA LEU A 281 -23.28 -6.02 2.42
C LEU A 281 -21.79 -6.21 2.10
N THR A 282 -21.00 -6.70 3.05
CA THR A 282 -19.57 -6.93 2.85
C THR A 282 -19.31 -8.08 1.87
N MET A 283 -20.20 -9.09 1.82
CA MET A 283 -20.13 -10.19 0.86
C MET A 283 -20.61 -9.78 -0.55
N ALA A 284 -21.40 -8.73 -0.69
CA ALA A 284 -21.75 -8.16 -1.99
C ALA A 284 -20.70 -7.16 -2.52
N THR A 285 -19.75 -6.72 -1.66
CA THR A 285 -18.71 -5.76 -2.04
C THR A 285 -17.53 -6.49 -2.69
N PRO A 286 -17.23 -6.21 -3.97
CA PRO A 286 -16.07 -6.79 -4.67
C PRO A 286 -14.77 -6.50 -3.92
N SER A 287 -13.79 -7.36 -4.06
CA SER A 287 -12.52 -7.45 -3.35
C SER A 287 -12.64 -7.83 -1.87
N LEU A 288 -13.51 -7.20 -1.13
CA LEU A 288 -13.74 -7.48 0.29
C LEU A 288 -14.33 -8.88 0.50
N SER A 289 -15.30 -9.26 -0.32
CA SER A 289 -15.90 -10.59 -0.30
C SER A 289 -14.90 -11.68 -0.66
N GLN A 290 -14.07 -11.47 -1.69
CA GLN A 290 -13.01 -12.42 -2.05
C GLN A 290 -11.98 -12.57 -0.91
N HIS A 291 -11.63 -11.48 -0.26
CA HIS A 291 -10.75 -11.53 0.91
C HIS A 291 -11.33 -12.42 2.03
N PHE A 292 -12.61 -12.28 2.37
CA PHE A 292 -13.26 -13.12 3.38
C PHE A 292 -13.28 -14.59 2.95
N LEU A 293 -13.65 -14.88 1.70
CA LEU A 293 -13.66 -16.25 1.19
C LEU A 293 -12.27 -16.89 1.22
N MET A 294 -11.24 -16.17 0.74
CA MET A 294 -9.86 -16.64 0.77
C MET A 294 -9.36 -16.87 2.20
N THR A 295 -9.63 -15.95 3.11
CA THR A 295 -9.21 -16.04 4.52
C THR A 295 -9.83 -17.25 5.20
N ARG A 296 -11.12 -17.57 4.93
CA ARG A 296 -11.77 -18.78 5.44
C ARG A 296 -11.13 -20.06 4.90
N VAL A 297 -10.93 -20.11 3.57
CA VAL A 297 -10.29 -21.28 2.93
C VAL A 297 -8.91 -21.52 3.52
N LEU A 298 -8.09 -20.46 3.69
CA LEU A 298 -6.77 -20.56 4.29
C LEU A 298 -6.80 -21.05 5.75
N ARG A 299 -7.91 -20.86 6.47
CA ARG A 299 -8.12 -21.43 7.81
C ARG A 299 -8.57 -22.89 7.78
N GLY A 300 -8.79 -23.46 6.62
CA GLY A 300 -9.41 -24.79 6.46
C GLY A 300 -10.91 -24.78 6.76
N GLU A 301 -11.57 -23.61 6.68
CA GLU A 301 -13.01 -23.44 6.86
C GLU A 301 -13.66 -23.23 5.51
N TRP A 302 -14.64 -24.09 5.14
CA TRP A 302 -15.35 -23.91 3.88
C TRP A 302 -16.41 -22.82 4.03
N PRO A 303 -16.45 -21.84 3.09
CA PRO A 303 -17.49 -20.82 3.08
C PRO A 303 -18.87 -21.43 2.88
N GLN A 304 -19.92 -20.77 3.37
CA GLN A 304 -21.29 -21.18 3.13
C GLN A 304 -21.70 -20.91 1.68
N ALA A 305 -22.61 -21.70 1.13
CA ALA A 305 -23.04 -21.60 -0.26
C ALA A 305 -23.57 -20.20 -0.61
N TRP A 306 -24.34 -19.56 0.29
CA TRP A 306 -24.85 -18.21 0.07
C TRP A 306 -23.76 -17.15 -0.02
N GLU A 307 -22.66 -17.30 0.75
CA GLU A 307 -21.51 -16.39 0.73
C GLU A 307 -20.79 -16.47 -0.62
N ILE A 308 -20.59 -17.70 -1.11
CA ILE A 308 -19.97 -17.93 -2.41
C ILE A 308 -20.85 -17.36 -3.53
N LEU A 309 -22.14 -17.69 -3.53
CA LEU A 309 -23.08 -17.22 -4.54
C LEU A 309 -23.19 -15.70 -4.59
N LEU A 310 -23.27 -15.06 -3.43
CA LEU A 310 -23.38 -13.60 -3.33
C LEU A 310 -22.08 -12.92 -3.79
N SER A 311 -20.94 -13.39 -3.30
CA SER A 311 -19.64 -12.82 -3.65
C SER A 311 -19.31 -12.98 -5.14
N VAL A 312 -19.37 -14.22 -5.63
CA VAL A 312 -19.08 -14.55 -7.03
C VAL A 312 -20.09 -13.90 -7.95
N GLY A 313 -21.39 -13.98 -7.61
CA GLY A 313 -22.48 -13.43 -8.42
C GLY A 313 -22.42 -11.90 -8.51
N ALA A 314 -22.28 -11.20 -7.39
CA ALA A 314 -22.20 -9.73 -7.38
C ALA A 314 -20.95 -9.22 -8.14
N THR A 315 -19.79 -9.87 -7.91
CA THR A 315 -18.54 -9.47 -8.57
C THR A 315 -18.55 -9.79 -10.06
N LEU A 316 -19.11 -10.93 -10.45
CA LEU A 316 -19.28 -11.30 -11.87
C LEU A 316 -20.23 -10.34 -12.58
N ALA A 317 -21.35 -10.01 -11.95
CA ALA A 317 -22.31 -9.04 -12.50
C ALA A 317 -21.64 -7.67 -12.70
N LEU A 318 -20.83 -7.20 -11.72
CA LEU A 318 -20.05 -5.99 -11.88
C LEU A 318 -19.03 -6.10 -13.02
N GLY A 319 -18.30 -7.22 -13.13
CA GLY A 319 -17.32 -7.44 -14.19
C GLY A 319 -17.95 -7.42 -15.58
N LEU A 320 -19.10 -8.08 -15.74
CA LEU A 320 -19.87 -8.07 -16.99
C LEU A 320 -20.43 -6.67 -17.32
N LEU A 321 -20.90 -5.96 -16.31
CA LEU A 321 -21.38 -4.58 -16.47
C LEU A 321 -20.24 -3.66 -16.93
N LEU A 322 -19.06 -3.74 -16.30
CA LEU A 322 -17.90 -2.96 -16.69
C LEU A 322 -17.42 -3.31 -18.11
N ALA A 323 -17.38 -4.60 -18.46
CA ALA A 323 -17.05 -5.03 -19.82
C ALA A 323 -18.06 -4.49 -20.85
N TRP A 324 -19.35 -4.52 -20.54
CA TRP A 324 -20.40 -3.96 -21.40
C TRP A 324 -20.26 -2.44 -21.56
N ILE A 325 -20.03 -1.70 -20.45
CA ILE A 325 -19.77 -0.26 -20.48
C ILE A 325 -18.55 0.04 -21.35
N ALA A 326 -17.45 -0.70 -21.17
CA ALA A 326 -16.24 -0.56 -21.97
C ALA A 326 -16.53 -0.72 -23.47
N GLY A 327 -17.29 -1.78 -23.84
CA GLY A 327 -17.69 -2.02 -25.22
C GLY A 327 -18.51 -0.86 -25.81
N ARG A 328 -19.48 -0.36 -25.06
CA ARG A 328 -20.32 0.78 -25.47
C ARG A 328 -19.52 2.09 -25.62
N LEU A 329 -18.59 2.32 -24.72
CA LEU A 329 -17.71 3.50 -24.80
C LEU A 329 -16.78 3.43 -26.02
N TYR A 330 -16.29 2.24 -26.36
CA TYR A 330 -15.39 2.04 -27.49
C TYR A 330 -16.08 2.16 -28.86
N GLU A 331 -17.40 1.97 -28.91
CA GLU A 331 -18.22 2.21 -30.12
C GLU A 331 -18.41 3.70 -30.41
N ARG A 332 -18.26 4.58 -29.40
CA ARG A 332 -18.40 6.02 -29.57
C ARG A 332 -17.08 6.62 -30.15
N GLU A 333 -17.21 7.33 -31.26
CA GLU A 333 -16.05 7.93 -32.00
C GLU A 333 -15.23 8.92 -31.18
N GLU A 334 -15.79 9.48 -30.11
CA GLU A 334 -15.13 10.47 -29.25
C GLU A 334 -13.88 9.95 -28.53
N ILE A 335 -13.78 8.65 -28.26
CA ILE A 335 -12.63 8.02 -27.59
C ILE A 335 -11.48 7.79 -28.59
N LEU A 336 -11.76 7.68 -29.87
CA LEU A 336 -10.80 7.37 -30.93
C LEU A 336 -10.01 8.60 -31.44
N GLY A 337 -10.30 9.81 -30.91
CA GLY A 337 -9.44 10.97 -31.14
C GLY A 337 -9.56 11.62 -32.50
N GLU A 338 -10.69 11.51 -33.24
CA GLU A 338 -10.97 12.34 -34.39
C GLU A 338 -11.37 13.79 -34.01
N ARG A 339 -10.54 14.46 -33.20
CA ARG A 339 -10.41 15.92 -33.23
C ARG A 339 -9.15 16.34 -33.96
N THR A 340 -8.74 15.62 -34.98
CA THR A 340 -7.74 16.11 -35.92
C THR A 340 -8.47 16.70 -37.13
N GLY A 341 -8.71 18.02 -37.04
CA GLY A 341 -8.65 18.86 -38.20
C GLY A 341 -9.47 18.47 -39.44
N ARG A 342 -10.79 18.36 -39.33
CA ARG A 342 -11.56 18.87 -40.46
C ARG A 342 -11.46 20.40 -40.45
N THR A 343 -10.34 20.90 -40.88
CA THR A 343 -10.28 22.21 -41.55
C THR A 343 -11.26 22.06 -42.71
N PRO A 344 -12.38 22.81 -42.77
CA PRO A 344 -13.28 22.72 -43.90
C PRO A 344 -12.49 23.06 -45.13
N ALA A 345 -12.47 22.16 -46.11
CA ALA A 345 -11.95 22.38 -47.46
C ALA A 345 -12.85 23.41 -48.19
N ARG A 346 -12.92 24.61 -47.62
CA ARG A 346 -13.51 25.80 -48.22
C ARG A 346 -12.48 26.90 -48.15
N LEU A 347 -11.44 26.84 -49.01
CA LEU A 347 -10.65 28.00 -49.44
C LEU A 347 -9.53 27.58 -50.44
N GLN A 348 -9.86 26.68 -51.38
CA GLN A 348 -8.99 26.45 -52.54
C GLN A 348 -9.75 26.61 -53.85
N THR A 349 -10.64 27.61 -53.91
CA THR A 349 -11.08 28.18 -55.18
C THR A 349 -10.91 29.69 -55.11
N ALA A 350 -9.70 30.17 -54.94
CA ALA A 350 -9.34 31.53 -55.28
C ALA A 350 -8.52 31.45 -56.56
N ARG A 351 -9.24 31.78 -57.67
CA ARG A 351 -8.76 32.15 -58.99
C ARG A 351 -7.35 32.74 -58.96
N VAL A 352 -6.48 32.16 -59.76
CA VAL A 352 -5.32 32.85 -60.32
C VAL A 352 -5.80 33.60 -61.57
N PRO A 353 -5.74 34.94 -61.59
CA PRO A 353 -5.78 35.67 -62.85
C PRO A 353 -4.36 35.71 -63.41
N GLY A 354 -4.27 35.37 -64.69
CA GLY A 354 -2.98 35.38 -65.42
C GLY A 354 -2.32 36.72 -65.56
N SER A 355 -1.05 36.67 -65.84
CA SER A 355 -0.30 37.49 -66.78
C SER A 355 1.13 37.05 -66.80
N ARG A 356 1.57 36.51 -67.91
CA ARG A 356 2.55 37.12 -68.86
C ARG A 356 3.90 37.56 -68.27
N ALA A 357 4.86 36.84 -68.75
CA ALA A 357 6.15 37.37 -69.23
C ALA A 357 7.25 37.54 -68.19
N ARG A 358 8.30 36.80 -68.24
CA ARG A 358 9.53 37.05 -69.02
C ARG A 358 10.63 36.10 -68.50
N ALA A 359 11.26 35.57 -69.49
CA ALA A 359 12.53 34.92 -69.43
C ALA A 359 13.66 35.92 -69.00
N ALA A 360 14.53 35.43 -68.14
CA ALA A 360 15.95 35.76 -68.07
C ALA A 360 16.57 34.78 -67.10
N ALA A 361 17.23 33.79 -67.55
CA ALA A 361 18.66 33.71 -67.75
C ALA A 361 19.47 33.47 -66.51
N ASN A 362 19.93 32.22 -66.41
CA ASN A 362 21.30 31.83 -66.10
C ASN A 362 22.01 32.47 -64.91
N SER A 363 22.31 31.64 -63.94
CA SER A 363 23.75 31.34 -63.70
C SER A 363 23.88 30.61 -62.35
N TRP A 364 24.17 29.36 -62.43
CA TRP A 364 24.75 28.62 -61.32
C TRP A 364 26.26 28.67 -61.47
N PRO A 365 27.04 29.08 -60.47
CA PRO A 365 28.46 28.83 -60.46
C PRO A 365 28.78 27.48 -59.94
N GLN A 366 29.54 26.74 -60.66
CA GLN A 366 30.14 25.46 -60.40
C GLN A 366 31.09 25.51 -59.21
N ARG A 367 31.00 24.48 -58.37
CA ARG A 367 31.99 24.17 -57.30
C ARG A 367 33.25 23.60 -57.95
N PRO A 368 34.45 24.01 -57.54
CA PRO A 368 35.67 23.28 -57.88
C PRO A 368 35.90 22.13 -56.86
N THR A 369 36.21 21.01 -57.44
CA THR A 369 36.85 19.86 -56.81
C THR A 369 38.30 20.18 -56.49
N SER A 370 38.78 19.93 -55.28
CA SER A 370 40.16 19.55 -55.04
C SER A 370 40.31 18.70 -53.76
N ARG A 371 40.88 17.60 -54.08
CA ARG A 371 41.60 16.58 -53.33
C ARG A 371 42.75 17.17 -52.49
N ALA A 372 43.14 16.38 -51.52
CA ALA A 372 44.39 16.34 -50.72
C ALA A 372 44.30 17.17 -49.43
N ALA A 373 44.52 16.59 -48.27
CA ALA A 373 45.65 15.85 -47.79
C ALA A 373 45.33 15.18 -46.47
N LYS A 374 45.54 13.94 -46.38
CA LYS A 374 46.27 13.08 -45.51
C LYS A 374 47.16 13.76 -44.44
N ALA A 375 47.07 13.15 -43.26
CA ALA A 375 48.17 12.82 -42.37
C ALA A 375 48.30 13.60 -41.03
N ARG A 376 48.48 12.78 -40.05
CA ARG A 376 49.15 12.88 -38.73
C ARG A 376 48.18 13.16 -37.56
N ALA A 377 48.15 12.30 -36.69
CA ALA A 377 48.98 11.48 -35.78
C ALA A 377 48.35 11.63 -34.40
N SER A 378 47.89 10.56 -33.81
CA SER A 378 48.50 9.82 -32.68
C SER A 378 49.05 10.67 -31.56
N THR A 379 48.67 10.21 -30.33
CA THR A 379 49.21 10.49 -29.00
C THR A 379 48.53 11.64 -28.21
N SER A 380 47.71 11.30 -27.32
CA SER A 380 47.94 11.14 -25.86
C SER A 380 46.70 10.58 -25.22
#